data_42adaa3fe6290d80cb9b91db1f675f54
#
_entry.id   42adaa3fe6290d80cb9b91db1f675f54
#
_cell.length_a   1.000
_cell.length_b   1.000
_cell.length_c   1.000
_cell.angle_alpha   90.00
_cell.angle_beta   90.00
_cell.angle_gamma   90.00
#
_symmetry.space_group_name_H-M   'P 1'
#
loop_
_entity.id
_entity.type
_entity.pdbx_description
1 polymer ?
#
loop_
_entity_poly.entity_id
_entity_poly.type
_entity_poly.pdbx_seq_one_letter_code
_entity_poly.pdbx_strand_id
1 'polypeptide(L)'
;AANGAVVNKVGTSMIALAAHEARVRTFVIATTHKFSHETIFGELVRLPIIRGVKLLPGLEREADLSAESPLFDVTPPEYIDAIITERGVVAPEAVILLVRELYGWPPETMDVISAAHRLLEVVESGAAS
;
A
#
# COMPACT_ATOMS: atom_id res chain seq x y z
N ALA A 1 -0.15 -0.26 5.00
CA ALA A 1 -0.68 1.07 5.26
C ALA A 1 -0.60 1.41 6.74
N ALA A 2 -0.63 2.69 7.11
CA ALA A 2 -0.45 3.15 8.50
C ALA A 2 -1.53 2.65 9.47
N ASN A 3 -2.72 2.36 8.98
CA ASN A 3 -3.82 1.79 9.76
C ASN A 3 -3.71 0.26 9.96
N GLY A 4 -2.61 -0.36 9.57
CA GLY A 4 -2.39 -1.80 9.64
C GLY A 4 -2.93 -2.61 8.46
N ALA A 5 -3.70 -2.01 7.56
CA ALA A 5 -4.17 -2.68 6.36
C ALA A 5 -3.00 -2.99 5.40
N VAL A 6 -3.10 -4.10 4.69
CA VAL A 6 -2.08 -4.54 3.73
C VAL A 6 -2.60 -4.43 2.31
N VAL A 7 -1.84 -3.71 1.47
CA VAL A 7 -2.08 -3.62 0.03
C VAL A 7 -1.17 -4.61 -0.68
N ASN A 8 -1.75 -5.53 -1.42
CA ASN A 8 -1.00 -6.53 -2.18
C ASN A 8 -1.77 -6.93 -3.44
N LYS A 9 -1.22 -7.84 -4.22
CA LYS A 9 -1.85 -8.37 -5.44
C LYS A 9 -3.27 -8.84 -5.15
N VAL A 10 -4.19 -8.53 -6.06
CA VAL A 10 -5.59 -8.95 -5.96
C VAL A 10 -5.71 -10.46 -5.69
N GLY A 11 -6.60 -10.81 -4.77
CA GLY A 11 -6.76 -12.17 -4.23
C GLY A 11 -6.17 -12.36 -2.83
N THR A 12 -5.27 -11.48 -2.39
CA THR A 12 -4.67 -11.54 -1.05
C THR A 12 -5.73 -11.39 0.04
N SER A 13 -6.64 -10.43 -0.11
CA SER A 13 -7.73 -10.20 0.84
C SER A 13 -8.68 -11.40 0.93
N MET A 14 -8.97 -12.07 -0.18
CA MET A 14 -9.79 -13.29 -0.20
C MET A 14 -9.12 -14.45 0.54
N ILE A 15 -7.80 -14.62 0.35
CA ILE A 15 -7.03 -15.66 1.05
C ILE A 15 -7.02 -15.38 2.56
N ALA A 16 -6.77 -14.13 2.97
CA ALA A 16 -6.76 -13.75 4.37
C ALA A 16 -8.14 -13.94 5.03
N LEU A 17 -9.22 -13.55 4.35
CA LEU A 17 -10.58 -13.78 4.82
C LEU A 17 -10.87 -15.28 4.99
N ALA A 18 -10.54 -16.10 3.99
CA ALA A 18 -10.76 -17.55 4.06
C ALA A 18 -9.95 -18.20 5.19
N ALA A 19 -8.71 -17.76 5.40
CA ALA A 19 -7.88 -18.20 6.52
C ALA A 19 -8.51 -17.81 7.87
N HIS A 20 -8.99 -16.58 7.99
CA HIS A 20 -9.66 -16.08 9.19
C HIS A 20 -10.89 -16.92 9.53
N GLU A 21 -11.78 -17.19 8.56
CA GLU A 21 -12.96 -18.05 8.71
C GLU A 21 -12.59 -19.48 9.10
N ALA A 22 -11.50 -20.01 8.55
CA ALA A 22 -10.98 -21.33 8.86
C ALA A 22 -10.17 -21.37 10.17
N ARG A 23 -10.01 -20.24 10.87
CA ARG A 23 -9.17 -20.08 12.07
C ARG A 23 -7.69 -20.46 11.83
N VAL A 24 -7.20 -20.20 10.63
CA VAL A 24 -5.80 -20.33 10.24
C VAL A 24 -5.13 -18.97 10.35
N ARG A 25 -3.96 -18.92 10.96
CA ARG A 25 -3.23 -17.67 11.15
C ARG A 25 -2.64 -17.14 9.86
N THR A 26 -2.75 -15.83 9.65
CA THR A 26 -2.21 -15.11 8.50
C THR A 26 -1.06 -14.20 8.94
N PHE A 27 0.13 -14.44 8.40
CA PHE A 27 1.31 -13.61 8.63
C PHE A 27 1.72 -12.92 7.34
N VAL A 28 2.06 -11.64 7.44
CA VAL A 28 2.58 -10.85 6.32
C VAL A 28 4.06 -10.59 6.56
N ILE A 29 4.90 -10.86 5.56
CA ILE A 29 6.33 -10.54 5.60
C ILE A 29 6.56 -9.31 4.72
N ALA A 30 7.02 -8.22 5.33
CA ALA A 30 7.29 -6.97 4.61
C ALA A 30 8.34 -6.13 5.35
N THR A 31 9.28 -5.55 4.61
CA THR A 31 10.22 -4.59 5.17
C THR A 31 9.54 -3.27 5.51
N THR A 32 10.09 -2.54 6.48
CA THR A 32 9.53 -1.24 6.91
C THR A 32 9.52 -0.18 5.80
N HIS A 33 10.38 -0.30 4.77
CA HIS A 33 10.38 0.57 3.59
C HIS A 33 9.08 0.53 2.78
N LYS A 34 8.26 -0.52 2.98
CA LYS A 34 6.95 -0.66 2.32
C LYS A 34 5.81 -0.06 3.15
N PHE A 35 6.11 0.51 4.29
CA PHE A 35 5.09 1.13 5.12
C PHE A 35 4.75 2.51 4.55
N SER A 36 3.47 2.74 4.29
CA SER A 36 2.96 4.00 3.78
C SER A 36 2.28 4.78 4.89
N HIS A 37 2.48 6.09 4.92
CA HIS A 37 1.83 7.02 5.83
C HIS A 37 0.51 7.59 5.27
N GLU A 38 0.20 7.34 4.00
CA GLU A 38 -0.94 7.95 3.28
C GLU A 38 -2.30 7.76 3.98
N THR A 39 -2.47 6.64 4.70
CA THR A 39 -3.74 6.33 5.38
C THR A 39 -3.87 6.90 6.79
N ILE A 40 -2.86 7.63 7.30
CA ILE A 40 -2.88 8.22 8.66
C ILE A 40 -4.05 9.18 8.85
N PHE A 41 -4.36 9.95 7.80
CA PHE A 41 -5.42 10.96 7.83
C PHE A 41 -6.76 10.46 7.26
N GLY A 42 -6.93 9.14 7.13
CA GLY A 42 -8.15 8.52 6.63
C GLY A 42 -8.27 8.52 5.11
N GLU A 43 -7.20 8.84 4.39
CA GLU A 43 -7.18 8.74 2.94
C GLU A 43 -7.28 7.28 2.50
N LEU A 44 -8.12 7.03 1.50
CA LEU A 44 -8.23 5.72 0.89
C LEU A 44 -7.08 5.51 -0.10
N VAL A 45 -6.45 4.34 -0.01
CA VAL A 45 -5.44 3.94 -1.00
C VAL A 45 -6.07 3.86 -2.37
N ARG A 46 -5.56 4.64 -3.32
CA ARG A 46 -5.99 4.57 -4.73
C ARG A 46 -5.32 3.38 -5.39
N LEU A 47 -6.11 2.39 -5.76
CA LEU A 47 -5.62 1.19 -6.42
C LEU A 47 -5.71 1.34 -7.93
N PRO A 48 -4.65 0.98 -8.69
CA PRO A 48 -4.71 0.94 -10.14
C PRO A 48 -5.65 -0.16 -10.62
N ILE A 49 -6.55 0.20 -11.54
CA ILE A 49 -7.51 -0.71 -12.17
C ILE A 49 -7.14 -0.86 -13.64
N ILE A 50 -7.00 -2.09 -14.09
CA ILE A 50 -6.89 -2.39 -15.53
C ILE A 50 -8.30 -2.44 -16.10
N ARG A 51 -8.50 -1.69 -17.19
CA ARG A 51 -9.78 -1.66 -17.92
C ARG A 51 -9.58 -2.11 -19.35
N GLY A 52 -10.58 -2.76 -19.90
CA GLY A 52 -10.69 -3.05 -21.31
C GLY A 52 -10.88 -4.52 -21.64
N VAL A 53 -11.26 -4.74 -22.89
CA VAL A 53 -11.61 -6.05 -23.47
C VAL A 53 -10.45 -7.03 -23.49
N LYS A 54 -9.20 -6.55 -23.42
CA LYS A 54 -7.98 -7.40 -23.33
C LYS A 54 -7.98 -8.36 -22.13
N LEU A 55 -8.82 -8.11 -21.12
CA LEU A 55 -8.99 -8.99 -19.97
C LEU A 55 -9.83 -10.24 -20.30
N LEU A 56 -10.50 -10.24 -21.46
CA LEU A 56 -11.42 -11.30 -21.90
C LEU A 56 -10.99 -11.79 -23.29
N PRO A 57 -9.87 -12.51 -23.41
CA PRO A 57 -9.40 -13.02 -24.70
C PRO A 57 -10.46 -13.93 -25.33
N GLY A 58 -10.79 -13.69 -26.59
CA GLY A 58 -11.81 -14.41 -27.36
C GLY A 58 -13.21 -13.79 -27.32
N LEU A 59 -13.50 -12.82 -26.46
CA LEU A 59 -14.78 -12.11 -26.37
C LEU A 59 -14.73 -10.68 -26.96
N GLU A 60 -13.68 -10.35 -27.65
CA GLU A 60 -13.40 -9.00 -28.17
C GLU A 60 -14.42 -8.49 -29.20
N ARG A 61 -15.34 -9.33 -29.65
CA ARG A 61 -16.36 -9.02 -30.68
C ARG A 61 -17.73 -8.71 -30.10
N GLU A 62 -17.94 -8.90 -28.82
CA GLU A 62 -19.23 -8.60 -28.18
C GLU A 62 -19.21 -7.15 -27.68
N ALA A 63 -19.93 -6.29 -28.37
CA ALA A 63 -19.81 -4.81 -28.28
C ALA A 63 -20.22 -4.19 -26.94
N ASP A 64 -20.91 -4.94 -26.05
CA ASP A 64 -21.46 -4.41 -24.80
C ASP A 64 -20.77 -4.92 -23.53
N LEU A 65 -19.60 -5.59 -23.67
CA LEU A 65 -18.86 -6.09 -22.51
C LEU A 65 -17.82 -5.06 -22.05
N SER A 66 -17.92 -4.65 -20.79
CA SER A 66 -16.84 -3.94 -20.09
C SER A 66 -16.16 -4.87 -19.10
N ALA A 67 -14.82 -4.88 -19.10
CA ALA A 67 -14.04 -5.66 -18.16
C ALA A 67 -13.15 -4.72 -17.34
N GLU A 68 -13.17 -4.90 -16.02
CA GLU A 68 -12.28 -4.20 -15.09
C GLU A 68 -11.60 -5.21 -14.18
N SER A 69 -10.32 -5.03 -13.92
CA SER A 69 -9.58 -5.85 -12.97
C SER A 69 -8.70 -4.95 -12.10
N PRO A 70 -8.89 -4.96 -10.78
CA PRO A 70 -7.96 -4.31 -9.87
C PRO A 70 -6.62 -5.07 -9.90
N LEU A 71 -5.50 -4.35 -9.88
CA LEU A 71 -4.17 -4.97 -9.74
C LEU A 71 -3.88 -5.42 -8.33
N PHE A 72 -4.41 -4.70 -7.37
CA PHE A 72 -4.20 -4.91 -5.94
C PHE A 72 -5.54 -4.93 -5.22
N ASP A 73 -5.54 -5.50 -4.04
CA ASP A 73 -6.62 -5.39 -3.06
C ASP A 73 -6.08 -4.88 -1.71
N VAL A 74 -7.00 -4.57 -0.82
CA VAL A 74 -6.68 -4.13 0.54
C VAL A 74 -7.18 -5.19 1.50
N THR A 75 -6.27 -5.77 2.26
CA THR A 75 -6.58 -6.70 3.34
C THR A 75 -6.74 -5.91 4.63
N PRO A 76 -7.91 -5.93 5.27
CA PRO A 76 -8.15 -5.30 6.56
C PRO A 76 -7.24 -5.87 7.65
N PRO A 77 -6.84 -5.06 8.66
CA PRO A 77 -5.95 -5.51 9.73
C PRO A 77 -6.52 -6.68 10.54
N GLU A 78 -7.84 -6.77 10.71
CA GLU A 78 -8.52 -7.84 11.44
C GLU A 78 -8.33 -9.24 10.85
N TYR A 79 -7.89 -9.36 9.59
CA TYR A 79 -7.59 -10.65 8.94
C TYR A 79 -6.10 -11.00 8.96
N ILE A 80 -5.29 -10.19 9.66
CA ILE A 80 -3.84 -10.35 9.73
C ILE A 80 -3.44 -10.53 11.20
N ASP A 81 -2.82 -11.65 11.53
CA ASP A 81 -2.38 -11.92 12.91
C ASP A 81 -1.09 -11.17 13.27
N ALA A 82 -0.15 -11.04 12.33
CA ALA A 82 1.06 -10.26 12.52
C ALA A 82 1.75 -9.88 11.22
N ILE A 83 2.57 -8.83 11.29
CA ILE A 83 3.46 -8.39 10.23
C ILE A 83 4.90 -8.63 10.69
N ILE A 84 5.63 -9.44 9.93
CA ILE A 84 7.03 -9.79 10.21
C ILE A 84 7.91 -8.83 9.41
N THR A 85 8.74 -8.08 10.11
CA THR A 85 9.65 -7.09 9.53
C THR A 85 11.09 -7.37 9.95
N GLU A 86 12.05 -6.67 9.34
CA GLU A 86 13.46 -6.68 9.77
C GLU A 86 13.65 -6.08 11.18
N ARG A 87 12.65 -5.37 11.69
CA ARG A 87 12.66 -4.80 13.04
C ARG A 87 11.91 -5.68 14.06
N GLY A 88 11.42 -6.82 13.64
CA GLY A 88 10.68 -7.77 14.47
C GLY A 88 9.24 -7.99 14.01
N VAL A 89 8.50 -8.67 14.87
CA VAL A 89 7.08 -9.01 14.65
C VAL A 89 6.21 -7.91 15.23
N VAL A 90 5.29 -7.42 14.43
CA VAL A 90 4.42 -6.26 14.76
C VAL A 90 2.96 -6.65 14.59
N ALA A 91 2.14 -6.32 15.57
CA ALA A 91 0.68 -6.39 15.40
C ALA A 91 0.22 -5.35 14.36
N PRO A 92 -0.76 -5.67 13.51
CA PRO A 92 -1.24 -4.72 12.50
C PRO A 92 -1.63 -3.36 13.08
N GLU A 93 -2.27 -3.34 14.23
CA GLU A 93 -2.72 -2.13 14.91
C GLU A 93 -1.53 -1.28 15.43
N ALA A 94 -0.37 -1.90 15.63
CA ALA A 94 0.83 -1.21 16.10
C ALA A 94 1.66 -0.60 14.95
N VAL A 95 1.30 -0.85 13.69
CA VAL A 95 2.01 -0.30 12.51
C VAL A 95 2.09 1.21 12.56
N ILE A 96 1.06 1.89 13.04
CA ILE A 96 1.05 3.36 13.19
C ILE A 96 2.21 3.87 14.04
N LEU A 97 2.63 3.13 15.07
CA LEU A 97 3.74 3.51 15.94
C LEU A 97 5.07 3.43 15.18
N LEU A 98 5.27 2.40 14.37
CA LEU A 98 6.45 2.28 13.50
C LEU A 98 6.47 3.35 12.41
N VAL A 99 5.34 3.62 11.79
CA VAL A 99 5.24 4.69 10.79
C VAL A 99 5.60 6.02 11.41
N ARG A 100 5.11 6.32 12.61
CA ARG A 100 5.43 7.53 13.36
C ARG A 100 6.93 7.63 13.70
N GLU A 101 7.56 6.51 14.05
CA GLU A 101 9.00 6.47 14.33
C GLU A 101 9.83 6.71 13.06
N LEU A 102 9.42 6.12 11.93
CA LEU A 102 10.15 6.20 10.66
C LEU A 102 10.03 7.56 9.97
N TYR A 103 8.85 8.16 10.02
CA TYR A 103 8.52 9.37 9.26
C TYR A 103 8.30 10.62 10.13
N GLY A 104 8.39 10.49 11.45
CA GLY A 104 8.09 11.59 12.37
C GLY A 104 6.57 11.82 12.56
N TRP A 105 6.23 12.87 13.33
CA TRP A 105 4.85 13.23 13.57
C TRP A 105 4.68 14.76 13.67
N PRO A 106 3.75 15.36 12.91
CA PRO A 106 3.01 14.76 11.80
C PRO A 106 3.96 14.34 10.66
N PRO A 107 3.65 13.26 9.92
CA PRO A 107 4.50 12.87 8.80
C PRO A 107 4.51 14.00 7.78
N GLU A 108 5.70 14.41 7.38
CA GLU A 108 5.83 15.34 6.27
C GLU A 108 5.30 14.64 5.02
N THR A 109 4.25 15.21 4.42
CA THR A 109 3.81 14.80 3.09
C THR A 109 4.93 15.19 2.14
N MET A 110 5.74 14.21 1.75
CA MET A 110 6.76 14.44 0.74
C MET A 110 6.07 14.55 -0.62
N ASP A 111 5.64 15.78 -0.94
CA ASP A 111 5.35 16.10 -2.32
C ASP A 111 6.67 15.99 -3.10
N VAL A 112 6.75 14.99 -3.98
CA VAL A 112 7.95 14.71 -4.79
C VAL A 112 8.38 15.95 -5.58
N ILE A 113 7.44 16.79 -6.00
CA ILE A 113 7.69 18.04 -6.72
C ILE A 113 8.38 19.04 -5.81
N SER A 114 7.90 19.22 -4.58
CA SER A 114 8.51 20.12 -3.58
C SER A 114 9.88 19.63 -3.13
N ALA A 115 10.07 18.31 -3.02
CA ALA A 115 11.38 17.72 -2.70
C ALA A 115 12.38 17.93 -3.86
N ALA A 116 11.93 17.76 -5.10
CA ALA A 116 12.76 18.01 -6.29
C ALA A 116 13.17 19.50 -6.39
N HIS A 117 12.24 20.43 -6.14
CA HIS A 117 12.57 21.86 -6.12
C HIS A 117 13.60 22.22 -5.04
N ARG A 118 13.46 21.70 -3.80
CA ARG A 118 14.46 21.90 -2.75
C ARG A 118 15.83 21.36 -3.14
N LEU A 119 15.90 20.20 -3.80
CA LEU A 119 17.17 19.64 -4.29
C LEU A 119 17.80 20.52 -5.37
N LEU A 120 17.01 21.06 -6.30
CA LEU A 120 17.49 21.98 -7.33
C LEU A 120 18.05 23.28 -6.71
N GLU A 121 17.36 23.88 -5.75
CA GLU A 121 17.82 25.06 -5.03
C GLU A 121 19.17 24.84 -4.30
N VAL A 122 19.33 23.65 -3.68
CA VAL A 122 20.58 23.28 -2.99
C VAL A 122 21.72 23.11 -4.00
N VAL A 123 21.47 22.50 -5.15
CA VAL A 123 22.47 22.31 -6.21
C VAL A 123 22.87 23.66 -6.82
N GLU A 124 21.91 24.54 -7.09
CA GLU A 124 22.16 25.88 -7.63
C GLU A 124 22.94 26.78 -6.64
N SER A 125 22.60 26.70 -5.35
CA SER A 125 23.31 27.47 -4.30
C SER A 125 24.72 26.90 -4.03
N GLY A 126 24.93 25.59 -4.16
CA GLY A 126 26.23 24.94 -4.02
C GLY A 126 27.16 25.11 -5.22
N ALA A 127 26.64 25.41 -6.41
CA ALA A 127 27.41 25.68 -7.62
C ALA A 127 27.89 27.16 -7.69
N ALA A 128 27.42 28.04 -6.80
CA ALA A 128 27.81 29.46 -6.73
C ALA A 128 28.91 29.73 -5.71
N SER A 129 29.54 28.70 -5.15
CA SER A 129 30.71 28.77 -4.26
C SER A 129 31.92 28.15 -4.94
#